data_569a1b69f12816d98692b6f129cc5dea
#
_entry.id   569a1b69f12816d98692b6f129cc5dea
#
_cell.length_a   1.000
_cell.length_b   1.000
_cell.length_c   1.000
_cell.angle_alpha   90.00
_cell.angle_beta   90.00
_cell.angle_gamma   90.00
#
_symmetry.space_group_name_H-M   'P 1'
#
loop_
_entity.id
_entity.type
_entity.pdbx_description
1 polymer ?
#
loop_
_entity_poly.entity_id
_entity_poly.type
_entity_poly.pdbx_seq_one_letter_code
_entity_poly.pdbx_strand_id
1 'polypeptide(L)'
;MDKEVNSEKNISKDIIETDKIEIIYDEESGHKIVNNFIFQEIIGRGAYSKVKRCIDKETKKELAVKVIKNYLLRKKKKAFDKTSSGSLLIHYMIEDAINEMKTYKAIPKEHPNILSLYQILNDNEKDKTYLIMELAEPLVTINEETGIFTLNNKFDNNKYDEKLIKKWILEIASGLKFLHDNNIAHCDIKSDNILLGKDGKLKLSDFGSSLRMNEPEDNILRTQGNIYFFPPELVEDKEKEKKSIDYKAVDIWDLGISIYTYIFKCLPFMPENRENIVELFKAITESNFDFNKNGVTISEEMKKLLMHLFEKDPEKRFTADDIVNYPWLNQND
;
A
#
# COMPACT_ATOMS: atom_id res chain seq x y z
N MET A 1 -1.82 -40.08 27.26
CA MET A 1 -2.39 -39.42 26.06
C MET A 1 -2.06 -37.95 26.19
N ASP A 2 -0.85 -37.64 25.78
CA ASP A 2 -0.25 -36.32 25.91
C ASP A 2 -0.79 -35.40 24.80
N LYS A 3 -1.36 -34.28 25.21
CA LYS A 3 -1.71 -33.21 24.30
C LYS A 3 -0.41 -32.44 23.99
N GLU A 4 0.15 -32.67 22.80
CA GLU A 4 1.14 -31.81 22.22
C GLU A 4 0.52 -30.43 22.04
N VAL A 5 0.92 -29.49 22.90
CA VAL A 5 0.71 -28.06 22.71
C VAL A 5 1.71 -27.63 21.64
N ASN A 6 1.24 -27.49 20.41
CA ASN A 6 1.98 -26.85 19.35
C ASN A 6 2.23 -25.38 19.71
N SER A 7 3.34 -25.12 20.37
CA SER A 7 3.85 -23.76 20.55
C SER A 7 4.39 -23.30 19.19
N GLU A 8 3.56 -22.59 18.40
CA GLU A 8 4.06 -21.76 17.32
C GLU A 8 5.12 -20.83 17.90
N LYS A 9 6.38 -21.12 17.62
CA LYS A 9 7.48 -20.21 17.91
C LYS A 9 7.20 -18.91 17.17
N ASN A 10 6.89 -17.85 17.90
CA ASN A 10 6.94 -16.49 17.39
C ASN A 10 8.37 -16.24 16.89
N ILE A 11 8.58 -16.40 15.58
CA ILE A 11 9.83 -15.99 14.93
C ILE A 11 9.75 -14.48 14.89
N SER A 12 10.53 -13.81 15.74
CA SER A 12 10.68 -12.37 15.67
C SER A 12 11.27 -12.03 14.30
N LYS A 13 10.70 -11.04 13.64
CA LYS A 13 11.19 -10.57 12.34
C LYS A 13 12.37 -9.64 12.59
N ASP A 14 13.58 -10.18 12.71
CA ASP A 14 14.78 -9.36 12.84
C ASP A 14 15.18 -8.83 11.46
N ILE A 15 14.79 -7.57 11.17
CA ILE A 15 15.29 -6.86 10.00
C ILE A 15 16.76 -6.51 10.25
N ILE A 16 17.63 -7.08 9.44
CA ILE A 16 19.07 -6.81 9.52
C ILE A 16 19.35 -5.43 8.96
N GLU A 17 19.97 -4.55 9.75
CA GLU A 17 20.40 -3.23 9.30
C GLU A 17 21.92 -3.10 9.39
N THR A 18 22.56 -2.55 8.35
CA THR A 18 23.99 -2.31 8.31
C THR A 18 24.34 -1.06 7.50
N ASP A 19 25.38 -0.36 7.94
CA ASP A 19 26.04 0.74 7.22
C ASP A 19 27.37 0.29 6.59
N LYS A 20 27.79 -0.97 6.83
CA LYS A 20 28.96 -1.56 6.20
C LYS A 20 28.60 -2.01 4.79
N ILE A 21 28.97 -1.20 3.82
CA ILE A 21 28.62 -1.41 2.41
C ILE A 21 29.86 -1.72 1.61
N GLU A 22 29.90 -2.91 1.01
CA GLU A 22 30.86 -3.31 -0.01
C GLU A 22 30.19 -3.30 -1.38
N ILE A 23 30.81 -2.64 -2.34
CA ILE A 23 30.30 -2.57 -3.71
C ILE A 23 31.40 -3.06 -4.64
N ILE A 24 31.12 -4.15 -5.34
CA ILE A 24 31.96 -4.69 -6.39
C ILE A 24 31.17 -4.86 -7.68
N TYR A 25 31.86 -5.09 -8.77
CA TYR A 25 31.24 -5.44 -10.05
C TYR A 25 31.74 -6.81 -10.47
N ASP A 26 30.83 -7.66 -10.89
CA ASP A 26 31.13 -8.96 -11.44
C ASP A 26 31.88 -8.79 -12.77
N GLU A 27 33.03 -9.41 -12.92
CA GLU A 27 33.92 -9.20 -14.07
C GLU A 27 33.34 -9.78 -15.36
N GLU A 28 32.55 -10.87 -15.30
CA GLU A 28 31.99 -11.53 -16.46
C GLU A 28 30.66 -10.90 -16.91
N SER A 29 29.76 -10.68 -15.98
CA SER A 29 28.40 -10.17 -16.26
C SER A 29 28.30 -8.65 -16.21
N GLY A 30 29.25 -7.95 -15.58
CA GLY A 30 29.18 -6.52 -15.29
C GLY A 30 28.13 -6.13 -14.25
N HIS A 31 27.48 -7.11 -13.62
CA HIS A 31 26.46 -6.83 -12.63
C HIS A 31 27.04 -6.19 -11.36
N LYS A 32 26.34 -5.19 -10.86
CA LYS A 32 26.67 -4.59 -9.55
C LYS A 32 26.31 -5.55 -8.43
N ILE A 33 27.24 -5.77 -7.53
CA ILE A 33 27.06 -6.54 -6.31
C ILE A 33 27.18 -5.57 -5.12
N VAL A 34 26.19 -5.61 -4.24
CA VAL A 34 26.21 -4.85 -2.98
C VAL A 34 26.11 -5.85 -1.85
N ASN A 35 27.18 -5.94 -1.04
CA ASN A 35 27.36 -6.97 -0.04
C ASN A 35 27.13 -8.36 -0.66
N ASN A 36 26.06 -9.04 -0.26
CA ASN A 36 25.73 -10.38 -0.75
C ASN A 36 24.73 -10.41 -1.92
N PHE A 37 24.29 -9.24 -2.44
CA PHE A 37 23.19 -9.14 -3.40
C PHE A 37 23.67 -8.75 -4.80
N ILE A 38 23.47 -9.63 -5.78
CA ILE A 38 23.74 -9.38 -7.20
C ILE A 38 22.54 -8.64 -7.79
N PHE A 39 22.71 -7.39 -8.21
CA PHE A 39 21.66 -6.56 -8.76
C PHE A 39 21.49 -6.86 -10.25
N GLN A 40 20.24 -7.09 -10.63
CA GLN A 40 19.85 -7.39 -12.02
C GLN A 40 19.06 -6.23 -12.64
N GLU A 41 18.08 -6.55 -13.50
CA GLU A 41 17.26 -5.60 -14.22
C GLU A 41 16.38 -4.75 -13.29
N ILE A 42 15.95 -3.61 -13.83
CA ILE A 42 14.96 -2.75 -13.18
C ILE A 42 13.58 -3.33 -13.44
N ILE A 43 12.82 -3.57 -12.35
CA ILE A 43 11.44 -4.07 -12.37
C ILE A 43 10.41 -2.99 -11.97
N GLY A 44 10.87 -1.85 -11.44
CA GLY A 44 10.01 -0.72 -11.08
C GLY A 44 10.78 0.59 -11.02
N ARG A 45 10.11 1.70 -11.25
CA ARG A 45 10.65 3.05 -11.16
C ARG A 45 9.68 3.94 -10.41
N GLY A 46 10.12 4.55 -9.34
CA GLY A 46 9.46 5.67 -8.69
C GLY A 46 10.18 6.97 -9.01
N ALA A 47 9.62 8.10 -8.61
CA ALA A 47 10.19 9.43 -8.88
C ALA A 47 11.63 9.58 -8.35
N TYR A 48 11.97 8.94 -7.22
CA TYR A 48 13.27 9.05 -6.56
C TYR A 48 13.88 7.71 -6.16
N SER A 49 13.25 6.63 -6.55
CA SER A 49 13.69 5.27 -6.27
C SER A 49 13.66 4.41 -7.52
N LYS A 50 14.35 3.29 -7.46
CA LYS A 50 14.28 2.24 -8.48
C LYS A 50 14.19 0.91 -7.76
N VAL A 51 13.29 0.06 -8.21
CA VAL A 51 13.22 -1.33 -7.76
C VAL A 51 13.91 -2.20 -8.80
N LYS A 52 14.81 -3.04 -8.36
CA LYS A 52 15.53 -3.99 -9.19
C LYS A 52 15.30 -5.41 -8.67
N ARG A 53 15.35 -6.38 -9.56
CA ARG A 53 15.55 -7.77 -9.14
C ARG A 53 16.96 -7.92 -8.59
N CYS A 54 17.14 -8.74 -7.57
CA CYS A 54 18.46 -9.15 -7.10
C CYS A 54 18.46 -10.60 -6.68
N ILE A 55 19.66 -11.19 -6.61
CA ILE A 55 19.89 -12.56 -6.16
C ILE A 55 20.81 -12.50 -4.96
N ASP A 56 20.42 -13.14 -3.88
CA ASP A 56 21.28 -13.41 -2.74
C ASP A 56 22.32 -14.47 -3.15
N LYS A 57 23.60 -14.15 -3.03
CA LYS A 57 24.70 -15.03 -3.45
C LYS A 57 24.76 -16.33 -2.67
N GLU A 58 24.42 -16.31 -1.39
CA GLU A 58 24.49 -17.46 -0.49
C GLU A 58 23.29 -18.38 -0.68
N THR A 59 22.08 -17.82 -0.55
CA THR A 59 20.84 -18.60 -0.55
C THR A 59 20.31 -18.86 -1.95
N LYS A 60 20.84 -18.18 -2.98
CA LYS A 60 20.33 -18.17 -4.36
C LYS A 60 18.89 -17.70 -4.50
N LYS A 61 18.33 -17.10 -3.45
CA LYS A 61 16.98 -16.59 -3.43
C LYS A 61 16.88 -15.34 -4.31
N GLU A 62 15.86 -15.30 -5.17
CA GLU A 62 15.50 -14.09 -5.91
C GLU A 62 14.70 -13.15 -5.01
N LEU A 63 15.11 -11.90 -4.98
CA LEU A 63 14.59 -10.85 -4.13
C LEU A 63 14.40 -9.57 -4.95
N ALA A 64 13.80 -8.56 -4.34
CA ALA A 64 13.74 -7.21 -4.86
C ALA A 64 14.64 -6.29 -4.03
N VAL A 65 15.25 -5.29 -4.67
CA VAL A 65 15.95 -4.22 -3.97
C VAL A 65 15.39 -2.87 -4.39
N LYS A 66 14.78 -2.14 -3.44
CA LYS A 66 14.37 -0.73 -3.62
C LYS A 66 15.58 0.15 -3.33
N VAL A 67 16.08 0.83 -4.33
CA VAL A 67 17.25 1.72 -4.25
C VAL A 67 16.76 3.16 -4.10
N ILE A 68 16.96 3.74 -2.93
CA ILE A 68 16.53 5.10 -2.57
C ILE A 68 17.74 6.03 -2.65
N LYS A 69 17.59 7.17 -3.34
CA LYS A 69 18.61 8.22 -3.43
C LYS A 69 18.31 9.31 -2.41
N ASN A 70 18.82 9.17 -1.19
CA ASN A 70 18.50 10.04 -0.06
C ASN A 70 18.83 11.51 -0.34
N TYR A 71 19.94 11.79 -1.02
CA TYR A 71 20.36 13.16 -1.37
C TYR A 71 19.35 13.89 -2.26
N LEU A 72 18.58 13.17 -3.10
CA LEU A 72 17.50 13.76 -3.90
C LEU A 72 16.28 14.07 -3.03
N LEU A 73 15.92 13.13 -2.14
CA LEU A 73 14.74 13.24 -1.29
C LEU A 73 14.88 14.37 -0.25
N ARG A 74 16.08 14.59 0.30
CA ARG A 74 16.35 15.69 1.25
C ARG A 74 16.18 17.07 0.63
N LYS A 75 16.26 17.19 -0.68
CA LYS A 75 16.08 18.46 -1.40
C LYS A 75 14.66 18.73 -1.86
N LYS A 76 13.80 17.70 -1.85
CA LYS A 76 12.42 17.79 -2.35
C LYS A 76 11.45 18.02 -1.22
N LYS A 77 10.78 19.17 -1.25
CA LYS A 77 9.67 19.51 -0.37
C LYS A 77 8.42 18.76 -0.85
N LYS A 78 7.69 18.18 0.08
CA LYS A 78 6.49 17.41 -0.20
C LYS A 78 5.22 18.20 0.13
N ALA A 79 5.21 18.86 1.28
CA ALA A 79 4.07 19.59 1.79
C ALA A 79 4.50 20.74 2.69
N PHE A 80 3.53 21.63 2.95
CA PHE A 80 3.66 22.72 3.88
C PHE A 80 2.46 22.66 4.82
N ASP A 81 2.70 22.42 6.09
CA ASP A 81 1.69 22.47 7.13
C ASP A 81 1.89 23.68 8.03
N LYS A 82 0.81 24.11 8.69
CA LYS A 82 0.90 25.13 9.74
C LYS A 82 0.83 24.42 11.09
N THR A 83 1.80 24.70 11.95
CA THR A 83 1.74 24.28 13.34
C THR A 83 0.59 24.97 14.06
N SER A 84 0.18 24.46 15.23
CA SER A 84 -0.80 25.12 16.11
C SER A 84 -0.40 26.54 16.53
N SER A 85 0.91 26.86 16.49
CA SER A 85 1.46 28.19 16.72
C SER A 85 1.48 29.09 15.47
N GLY A 86 1.01 28.59 14.30
CA GLY A 86 0.99 29.30 13.02
C GLY A 86 2.31 29.28 12.25
N SER A 87 3.34 28.59 12.76
CA SER A 87 4.62 28.43 12.06
C SER A 87 4.49 27.45 10.88
N LEU A 88 5.21 27.71 9.79
CA LEU A 88 5.23 26.84 8.62
C LEU A 88 6.12 25.62 8.88
N LEU A 89 5.55 24.42 8.80
CA LEU A 89 6.28 23.16 8.83
C LEU A 89 6.49 22.68 7.38
N ILE A 90 7.73 22.38 7.04
CA ILE A 90 8.11 21.92 5.70
C ILE A 90 8.46 20.42 5.80
N HIS A 91 7.68 19.61 5.10
CA HIS A 91 7.94 18.17 4.96
C HIS A 91 8.80 17.91 3.72
N TYR A 92 9.75 17.00 3.87
CA TYR A 92 10.61 16.54 2.79
C TYR A 92 10.29 15.09 2.44
N MET A 93 10.48 14.73 1.18
CA MET A 93 10.21 13.37 0.71
C MET A 93 11.10 12.29 1.36
N ILE A 94 12.21 12.68 1.98
CA ILE A 94 13.05 11.76 2.76
C ILE A 94 12.30 11.19 3.98
N GLU A 95 11.34 11.94 4.52
CA GLU A 95 10.53 11.53 5.66
C GLU A 95 9.70 10.29 5.34
N ASP A 96 9.20 10.16 4.09
CA ASP A 96 8.47 8.97 3.65
C ASP A 96 9.36 7.73 3.64
N ALA A 97 10.61 7.86 3.15
CA ALA A 97 11.54 6.75 3.14
C ALA A 97 11.93 6.32 4.56
N ILE A 98 12.10 7.29 5.47
CA ILE A 98 12.37 7.03 6.89
C ILE A 98 11.15 6.37 7.52
N ASN A 99 9.95 6.87 7.22
CA ASN A 99 8.69 6.33 7.72
C ASN A 99 8.46 4.89 7.27
N GLU A 100 8.71 4.59 6.00
CA GLU A 100 8.63 3.23 5.45
C GLU A 100 9.51 2.26 6.25
N MET A 101 10.77 2.63 6.51
CA MET A 101 11.69 1.81 7.31
C MET A 101 11.23 1.65 8.77
N LYS A 102 10.78 2.73 9.41
CA LYS A 102 10.26 2.69 10.79
C LYS A 102 9.03 1.77 10.88
N THR A 103 8.11 1.88 9.92
CA THR A 103 6.90 1.05 9.91
C THR A 103 7.23 -0.42 9.70
N TYR A 104 8.13 -0.76 8.78
CA TYR A 104 8.56 -2.15 8.63
C TYR A 104 9.17 -2.71 9.92
N LYS A 105 9.94 -1.92 10.66
CA LYS A 105 10.51 -2.31 11.96
C LYS A 105 9.45 -2.46 13.05
N ALA A 106 8.37 -1.68 12.98
CA ALA A 106 7.27 -1.75 13.94
C ALA A 106 6.33 -2.95 13.71
N ILE A 107 6.33 -3.55 12.51
CA ILE A 107 5.55 -4.76 12.21
C ILE A 107 6.13 -5.94 13.00
N PRO A 108 5.37 -6.55 13.95
CA PRO A 108 5.95 -7.44 14.95
C PRO A 108 6.34 -8.83 14.41
N LYS A 109 5.73 -9.27 13.31
CA LYS A 109 5.97 -10.57 12.68
C LYS A 109 5.64 -10.53 11.18
N GLU A 110 6.10 -11.54 10.44
CA GLU A 110 5.70 -11.72 9.05
C GLU A 110 4.21 -12.03 8.93
N HIS A 111 3.59 -11.52 7.86
CA HIS A 111 2.21 -11.79 7.52
C HIS A 111 2.10 -12.10 6.02
N PRO A 112 1.31 -13.11 5.60
CA PRO A 112 1.26 -13.56 4.21
C PRO A 112 0.80 -12.47 3.22
N ASN A 113 0.05 -11.49 3.70
CA ASN A 113 -0.47 -10.41 2.88
C ASN A 113 0.23 -9.06 3.12
N ILE A 114 1.46 -9.10 3.63
CA ILE A 114 2.34 -7.93 3.76
C ILE A 114 3.67 -8.28 3.11
N LEU A 115 4.17 -7.39 2.25
CA LEU A 115 5.46 -7.57 1.60
C LEU A 115 6.57 -7.57 2.65
N SER A 116 7.41 -8.61 2.66
CA SER A 116 8.47 -8.73 3.66
C SER A 116 9.68 -7.86 3.32
N LEU A 117 10.21 -7.16 4.32
CA LEU A 117 11.52 -6.50 4.28
C LEU A 117 12.52 -7.37 5.06
N TYR A 118 13.64 -7.74 4.43
CA TYR A 118 14.65 -8.60 5.03
C TYR A 118 15.87 -7.83 5.55
N GLN A 119 16.35 -6.85 4.78
CA GLN A 119 17.52 -6.07 5.16
C GLN A 119 17.41 -4.61 4.73
N ILE A 120 18.06 -3.74 5.52
CA ILE A 120 18.29 -2.34 5.21
C ILE A 120 19.80 -2.12 5.12
N LEU A 121 20.27 -1.67 3.96
CA LEU A 121 21.68 -1.35 3.73
C LEU A 121 21.82 0.16 3.54
N ASN A 122 22.53 0.84 4.44
CA ASN A 122 22.71 2.28 4.43
C ASN A 122 24.10 2.64 3.87
N ASP A 123 24.15 3.09 2.62
CA ASP A 123 25.37 3.57 1.95
C ASP A 123 25.56 5.06 2.27
N ASN A 124 26.21 5.34 3.37
CA ASN A 124 26.47 6.71 3.85
C ASN A 124 27.42 7.48 2.92
N GLU A 125 28.34 6.81 2.22
CA GLU A 125 29.26 7.45 1.29
C GLU A 125 28.55 7.97 0.04
N LYS A 126 27.60 7.20 -0.49
CA LYS A 126 26.85 7.55 -1.69
C LYS A 126 25.47 8.14 -1.40
N ASP A 127 25.16 8.34 -0.12
CA ASP A 127 23.88 8.83 0.38
C ASP A 127 22.68 8.09 -0.23
N LYS A 128 22.71 6.76 -0.11
CA LYS A 128 21.68 5.83 -0.61
C LYS A 128 21.28 4.83 0.45
N THR A 129 20.02 4.40 0.37
CA THR A 129 19.52 3.26 1.13
C THR A 129 19.04 2.18 0.17
N TYR A 130 19.35 0.93 0.48
CA TYR A 130 18.87 -0.25 -0.25
C TYR A 130 17.98 -1.05 0.69
N LEU A 131 16.71 -1.24 0.31
CA LEU A 131 15.77 -2.09 1.02
C LEU A 131 15.71 -3.44 0.29
N ILE A 132 16.18 -4.49 0.93
CA ILE A 132 16.15 -5.87 0.40
C ILE A 132 14.83 -6.50 0.83
N MET A 133 13.99 -6.81 -0.15
CA MET A 133 12.59 -7.16 0.06
C MET A 133 12.22 -8.45 -0.66
N GLU A 134 11.08 -9.00 -0.30
CA GLU A 134 10.43 -10.05 -1.06
C GLU A 134 10.21 -9.62 -2.51
N LEU A 135 10.43 -10.54 -3.45
CA LEU A 135 10.14 -10.28 -4.87
C LEU A 135 8.66 -10.54 -5.15
N ALA A 136 7.96 -9.49 -5.53
CA ALA A 136 6.58 -9.52 -5.96
C ALA A 136 6.40 -8.71 -7.25
N GLU A 137 5.31 -8.96 -7.96
CA GLU A 137 4.98 -8.32 -9.24
C GLU A 137 3.80 -7.36 -9.05
N PRO A 138 3.69 -6.28 -9.82
CA PRO A 138 2.48 -5.46 -9.82
C PRO A 138 1.24 -6.31 -10.14
N LEU A 139 0.18 -6.17 -9.34
CA LEU A 139 -1.11 -6.79 -9.68
C LEU A 139 -1.72 -6.11 -10.90
N VAL A 140 -1.49 -4.82 -11.02
CA VAL A 140 -2.00 -3.96 -12.08
C VAL A 140 -0.88 -3.08 -12.61
N THR A 141 -0.92 -2.83 -13.91
CA THR A 141 -0.14 -1.78 -14.56
C THR A 141 -1.10 -0.80 -15.23
N ILE A 142 -0.84 0.49 -15.04
CA ILE A 142 -1.58 1.57 -15.70
C ILE A 142 -0.67 2.16 -16.78
N ASN A 143 -1.14 2.18 -18.01
CA ASN A 143 -0.46 2.90 -19.06
C ASN A 143 -0.66 4.41 -18.84
N GLU A 144 0.40 5.14 -18.56
CA GLU A 144 0.33 6.57 -18.21
C GLU A 144 -0.20 7.45 -19.35
N GLU A 145 0.02 7.06 -20.61
CA GLU A 145 -0.44 7.82 -21.78
C GLU A 145 -1.91 7.59 -22.09
N THR A 146 -2.36 6.33 -22.00
CA THR A 146 -3.72 5.94 -22.40
C THR A 146 -4.67 5.82 -21.22
N GLY A 147 -4.17 5.76 -20.00
CA GLY A 147 -4.95 5.44 -18.79
C GLY A 147 -5.48 4.01 -18.76
N ILE A 148 -5.02 3.16 -19.71
CA ILE A 148 -5.49 1.77 -19.79
C ILE A 148 -4.97 0.98 -18.58
N PHE A 149 -5.91 0.36 -17.91
CA PHE A 149 -5.72 -0.48 -16.75
C PHE A 149 -5.55 -1.94 -17.18
N THR A 150 -4.39 -2.54 -16.92
CA THR A 150 -4.08 -3.92 -17.31
C THR A 150 -3.74 -4.75 -16.08
N LEU A 151 -4.48 -5.82 -15.84
CA LEU A 151 -4.14 -6.80 -14.81
C LEU A 151 -2.86 -7.56 -15.18
N ASN A 152 -2.18 -8.09 -14.15
CA ASN A 152 -1.08 -9.02 -14.35
C ASN A 152 -1.50 -10.15 -15.31
N ASN A 153 -0.61 -10.56 -16.20
CA ASN A 153 -0.88 -11.55 -17.25
C ASN A 153 -1.28 -12.95 -16.75
N LYS A 154 -1.18 -13.17 -15.43
CA LYS A 154 -1.69 -14.38 -14.77
C LYS A 154 -3.23 -14.39 -14.66
N PHE A 155 -3.89 -13.26 -14.95
CA PHE A 155 -5.34 -13.11 -14.86
C PHE A 155 -5.92 -12.64 -16.20
N ASP A 156 -7.17 -13.08 -16.47
CA ASP A 156 -7.88 -12.62 -17.67
C ASP A 156 -8.41 -11.20 -17.49
N ASN A 157 -7.88 -10.28 -18.31
CA ASN A 157 -8.30 -8.87 -18.28
C ASN A 157 -9.72 -8.62 -18.77
N ASN A 158 -10.27 -9.55 -19.57
CA ASN A 158 -11.52 -9.34 -20.28
C ASN A 158 -12.75 -9.90 -19.53
N LYS A 159 -12.51 -10.60 -18.42
CA LYS A 159 -13.57 -11.27 -17.68
C LYS A 159 -13.61 -10.85 -16.22
N TYR A 160 -14.76 -10.40 -15.76
CA TYR A 160 -15.03 -10.26 -14.33
C TYR A 160 -15.13 -11.67 -13.71
N ASP A 161 -14.34 -11.93 -12.69
CA ASP A 161 -14.37 -13.16 -11.91
C ASP A 161 -14.61 -12.81 -10.44
N GLU A 162 -15.86 -12.97 -10.00
CA GLU A 162 -16.28 -12.62 -8.65
C GLU A 162 -15.56 -13.46 -7.59
N LYS A 163 -15.31 -14.73 -7.85
CA LYS A 163 -14.58 -15.62 -6.94
C LYS A 163 -13.15 -15.16 -6.71
N LEU A 164 -12.49 -14.71 -7.78
CA LEU A 164 -11.16 -14.15 -7.72
C LEU A 164 -11.15 -12.85 -6.92
N ILE A 165 -12.13 -11.97 -7.15
CA ILE A 165 -12.23 -10.69 -6.42
C ILE A 165 -12.54 -10.94 -4.94
N LYS A 166 -13.41 -11.89 -4.58
CA LYS A 166 -13.65 -12.31 -3.18
C LYS A 166 -12.34 -12.70 -2.49
N LYS A 167 -11.53 -13.54 -3.15
CA LYS A 167 -10.22 -13.94 -2.64
C LYS A 167 -9.31 -12.71 -2.41
N TRP A 168 -9.24 -11.78 -3.36
CA TRP A 168 -8.41 -10.59 -3.24
C TRP A 168 -8.86 -9.67 -2.10
N ILE A 169 -10.17 -9.48 -1.94
CA ILE A 169 -10.72 -8.71 -0.83
C ILE A 169 -10.29 -9.32 0.51
N LEU A 170 -10.42 -10.63 0.68
CA LEU A 170 -10.02 -11.31 1.92
C LEU A 170 -8.53 -11.19 2.19
N GLU A 171 -7.69 -11.35 1.18
CA GLU A 171 -6.24 -11.25 1.32
C GLU A 171 -5.81 -9.84 1.72
N ILE A 172 -6.35 -8.79 1.06
CA ILE A 172 -6.03 -7.39 1.39
C ILE A 172 -6.57 -7.04 2.77
N ALA A 173 -7.84 -7.40 3.07
CA ALA A 173 -8.44 -7.16 4.38
C ALA A 173 -7.70 -7.88 5.52
N SER A 174 -7.18 -9.08 5.28
CA SER A 174 -6.34 -9.81 6.25
C SER A 174 -5.05 -9.06 6.55
N GLY A 175 -4.40 -8.50 5.53
CA GLY A 175 -3.23 -7.63 5.69
C GLY A 175 -3.55 -6.35 6.45
N LEU A 176 -4.67 -5.67 6.10
CA LEU A 176 -5.13 -4.47 6.79
C LEU A 176 -5.50 -4.75 8.24
N LYS A 177 -6.25 -5.85 8.51
CA LYS A 177 -6.58 -6.25 9.88
C LYS A 177 -5.33 -6.41 10.72
N PHE A 178 -4.32 -7.11 10.19
CA PHE A 178 -3.05 -7.30 10.90
C PHE A 178 -2.36 -5.97 11.21
N LEU A 179 -2.31 -5.00 10.28
CA LEU A 179 -1.76 -3.67 10.52
C LEU A 179 -2.58 -2.91 11.57
N HIS A 180 -3.90 -2.89 11.41
CA HIS A 180 -4.82 -2.18 12.30
C HIS A 180 -4.79 -2.71 13.74
N ASP A 181 -4.67 -4.03 13.92
CA ASP A 181 -4.50 -4.67 15.23
C ASP A 181 -3.18 -4.26 15.91
N ASN A 182 -2.18 -3.89 15.11
CA ASN A 182 -0.89 -3.37 15.60
C ASN A 182 -0.83 -1.83 15.60
N ASN A 183 -1.97 -1.16 15.52
CA ASN A 183 -2.10 0.30 15.52
C ASN A 183 -1.32 0.99 14.38
N ILE A 184 -1.27 0.37 13.21
CA ILE A 184 -0.70 0.91 11.98
C ILE A 184 -1.82 1.09 10.97
N ALA A 185 -2.01 2.31 10.46
CA ALA A 185 -2.82 2.57 9.28
C ALA A 185 -1.88 2.72 8.07
N HIS A 186 -2.27 2.18 6.92
CA HIS A 186 -1.45 2.19 5.71
C HIS A 186 -1.46 3.55 5.00
N CYS A 187 -2.63 4.18 4.89
CA CYS A 187 -2.92 5.52 4.36
C CYS A 187 -2.56 5.73 2.87
N ASP A 188 -2.35 4.67 2.10
CA ASP A 188 -2.12 4.75 0.64
C ASP A 188 -2.46 3.41 -0.03
N ILE A 189 -3.66 2.86 0.26
CA ILE A 189 -4.13 1.62 -0.36
C ILE A 189 -4.60 1.92 -1.79
N LYS A 190 -3.83 1.44 -2.75
CA LYS A 190 -4.13 1.57 -4.18
C LYS A 190 -3.49 0.43 -4.98
N SER A 191 -3.86 0.32 -6.25
CA SER A 191 -3.36 -0.73 -7.14
C SER A 191 -1.84 -0.83 -7.21
N ASP A 192 -1.14 0.31 -7.14
CA ASP A 192 0.33 0.36 -7.22
C ASP A 192 1.00 -0.27 -6.00
N ASN A 193 0.32 -0.23 -4.84
CA ASN A 193 0.81 -0.71 -3.55
C ASN A 193 0.30 -2.11 -3.20
N ILE A 194 -0.47 -2.75 -4.10
CA ILE A 194 -0.95 -4.12 -3.97
C ILE A 194 -0.21 -4.99 -4.99
N LEU A 195 0.68 -5.83 -4.49
CA LEU A 195 1.54 -6.66 -5.31
C LEU A 195 1.13 -8.14 -5.24
N LEU A 196 1.46 -8.89 -6.28
CA LEU A 196 1.28 -10.34 -6.35
C LEU A 196 2.59 -11.03 -5.99
N GLY A 197 2.60 -11.74 -4.88
CA GLY A 197 3.74 -12.55 -4.44
C GLY A 197 3.94 -13.79 -5.31
N LYS A 198 5.13 -14.39 -5.24
CA LYS A 198 5.43 -15.68 -5.90
C LYS A 198 4.55 -16.83 -5.39
N ASP A 199 4.05 -16.72 -4.17
CA ASP A 199 3.10 -17.65 -3.55
C ASP A 199 1.67 -17.52 -4.07
N GLY A 200 1.43 -16.58 -4.99
CA GLY A 200 0.11 -16.29 -5.57
C GLY A 200 -0.82 -15.51 -4.64
N LYS A 201 -0.31 -14.94 -3.57
CA LYS A 201 -1.05 -14.09 -2.63
C LYS A 201 -0.81 -12.62 -2.89
N LEU A 202 -1.82 -11.80 -2.63
CA LEU A 202 -1.68 -10.37 -2.64
C LEU A 202 -0.97 -9.87 -1.38
N LYS A 203 -0.13 -8.85 -1.56
CA LYS A 203 0.70 -8.29 -0.50
C LYS A 203 0.63 -6.77 -0.52
N LEU A 204 0.36 -6.17 0.63
CA LEU A 204 0.45 -4.73 0.85
C LEU A 204 1.91 -4.31 0.90
N SER A 205 2.24 -3.21 0.24
CA SER A 205 3.59 -2.66 0.11
C SER A 205 3.57 -1.13 0.18
N ASP A 206 4.75 -0.54 0.32
CA ASP A 206 4.97 0.93 0.38
C ASP A 206 4.31 1.60 1.59
N PHE A 207 4.97 1.50 2.73
CA PHE A 207 4.55 2.12 3.99
C PHE A 207 5.03 3.57 4.18
N GLY A 208 5.42 4.24 3.10
CA GLY A 208 5.90 5.63 3.17
C GLY A 208 4.88 6.61 3.74
N SER A 209 3.60 6.36 3.49
CA SER A 209 2.48 7.17 3.98
C SER A 209 1.84 6.66 5.27
N SER A 210 2.27 5.51 5.80
CA SER A 210 1.64 4.87 6.96
C SER A 210 1.73 5.70 8.24
N LEU A 211 0.77 5.47 9.13
CA LEU A 211 0.69 6.09 10.46
C LEU A 211 0.79 5.03 11.55
N ARG A 212 1.68 5.25 12.54
CA ARG A 212 1.75 4.45 13.77
C ARG A 212 1.03 5.21 14.88
N MET A 213 -0.23 4.85 15.10
CA MET A 213 -1.16 5.62 15.96
C MET A 213 -0.74 5.71 17.43
N ASN A 214 0.24 4.94 17.87
CA ASN A 214 0.80 5.01 19.21
C ASN A 214 1.93 6.04 19.34
N GLU A 215 2.39 6.65 18.24
CA GLU A 215 3.47 7.62 18.23
C GLU A 215 2.90 9.05 18.13
N PRO A 216 3.25 9.96 19.08
CA PRO A 216 2.71 11.34 19.08
C PRO A 216 3.06 12.15 17.84
N GLU A 217 4.19 11.84 17.20
CA GLU A 217 4.67 12.53 16.01
C GLU A 217 3.84 12.22 14.75
N ASP A 218 3.06 11.14 14.77
CA ASP A 218 2.26 10.68 13.63
C ASP A 218 0.82 11.28 13.62
N ASN A 219 0.45 12.08 14.61
CA ASN A 219 -0.87 12.76 14.70
C ASN A 219 -1.01 13.98 13.76
N ILE A 220 -0.18 14.11 12.75
CA ILE A 220 -0.27 15.19 11.77
C ILE A 220 -1.34 14.81 10.74
N LEU A 221 -2.29 15.72 10.50
CA LEU A 221 -3.27 15.61 9.42
C LEU A 221 -2.56 15.33 8.09
N ARG A 222 -2.58 14.09 7.63
CA ARG A 222 -2.02 13.72 6.34
C ARG A 222 -3.10 13.84 5.27
N THR A 223 -3.27 15.03 4.73
CA THR A 223 -4.07 15.29 3.53
C THR A 223 -3.29 15.01 2.25
N GLN A 224 -2.26 14.17 2.33
CA GLN A 224 -1.36 13.88 1.23
C GLN A 224 -1.75 12.54 0.61
N GLY A 225 -2.00 12.56 -0.70
CA GLY A 225 -2.39 11.40 -1.45
C GLY A 225 -3.06 11.80 -2.76
N ASN A 226 -3.56 10.81 -3.47
CA ASN A 226 -4.36 11.04 -4.65
C ASN A 226 -5.78 11.47 -4.23
N ILE A 227 -6.16 12.71 -4.51
CA ILE A 227 -7.48 13.28 -4.15
C ILE A 227 -8.67 12.43 -4.62
N TYR A 228 -8.48 11.60 -5.64
CA TYR A 228 -9.52 10.66 -6.11
C TYR A 228 -9.77 9.48 -5.15
N PHE A 229 -8.90 9.32 -4.14
CA PHE A 229 -9.03 8.31 -3.10
C PHE A 229 -9.53 8.89 -1.77
N PHE A 230 -9.67 10.21 -1.65
CA PHE A 230 -10.09 10.82 -0.40
C PHE A 230 -11.50 10.38 0.01
N PRO A 231 -11.69 9.95 1.26
CA PRO A 231 -13.02 9.70 1.81
C PRO A 231 -13.73 11.01 2.18
N PRO A 232 -15.06 11.00 2.41
CA PRO A 232 -15.84 12.18 2.76
C PRO A 232 -15.25 12.99 3.91
N GLU A 233 -14.78 12.31 4.95
CA GLU A 233 -14.19 12.95 6.15
C GLU A 233 -12.89 13.71 5.88
N LEU A 234 -12.22 13.49 4.75
CA LEU A 234 -11.04 14.25 4.33
C LEU A 234 -11.35 15.42 3.39
N VAL A 235 -12.52 15.44 2.77
CA VAL A 235 -12.92 16.50 1.82
C VAL A 235 -13.94 17.48 2.41
N GLU A 236 -14.61 17.12 3.50
CA GLU A 236 -15.51 18.01 4.22
C GLU A 236 -14.74 19.05 5.03
N ASP A 237 -15.26 20.30 5.03
CA ASP A 237 -14.65 21.38 5.78
C ASP A 237 -14.82 21.19 7.30
N LYS A 238 -13.75 20.74 7.96
CA LYS A 238 -13.73 20.39 9.38
C LYS A 238 -13.44 21.54 10.32
N GLU A 239 -13.40 22.80 9.84
CA GLU A 239 -13.27 23.93 10.74
C GLU A 239 -14.39 24.00 11.80
N LYS A 240 -15.52 23.31 11.55
CA LYS A 240 -16.68 23.30 12.44
C LYS A 240 -16.67 22.24 13.53
N GLU A 241 -15.93 21.14 13.35
CA GLU A 241 -15.83 20.06 14.36
C GLU A 241 -14.41 19.50 14.41
N LYS A 242 -13.74 19.66 15.56
CA LYS A 242 -12.40 19.08 15.84
C LYS A 242 -12.47 17.54 16.02
N LYS A 243 -13.04 16.80 15.08
CA LYS A 243 -12.98 15.34 15.13
C LYS A 243 -11.62 14.86 14.63
N SER A 244 -10.97 13.97 15.36
CA SER A 244 -9.79 13.24 14.91
C SER A 244 -10.19 12.32 13.75
N ILE A 245 -9.35 12.26 12.71
CA ILE A 245 -9.57 11.34 11.59
C ILE A 245 -9.23 9.92 12.02
N ASP A 246 -10.12 8.99 11.73
CA ASP A 246 -9.84 7.55 11.83
C ASP A 246 -9.17 7.05 10.54
N TYR A 247 -7.84 6.96 10.55
CA TYR A 247 -7.08 6.52 9.38
C TYR A 247 -7.25 5.01 9.07
N LYS A 248 -7.72 4.20 10.03
CA LYS A 248 -8.12 2.81 9.73
C LYS A 248 -9.36 2.79 8.86
N ALA A 249 -10.32 3.68 9.12
CA ALA A 249 -11.50 3.82 8.26
C ALA A 249 -11.15 4.40 6.88
N VAL A 250 -10.13 5.26 6.77
CA VAL A 250 -9.59 5.72 5.47
C VAL A 250 -9.06 4.54 4.65
N ASP A 251 -8.28 3.62 5.24
CA ASP A 251 -7.78 2.43 4.54
C ASP A 251 -8.92 1.56 3.97
N ILE A 252 -10.06 1.47 4.66
CA ILE A 252 -11.22 0.70 4.20
C ILE A 252 -11.91 1.37 3.01
N TRP A 253 -12.01 2.69 3.01
CA TRP A 253 -12.50 3.45 1.87
C TRP A 253 -11.59 3.26 0.64
N ASP A 254 -10.28 3.37 0.82
CA ASP A 254 -9.28 3.18 -0.22
C ASP A 254 -9.33 1.75 -0.79
N LEU A 255 -9.56 0.74 0.07
CA LEU A 255 -9.83 -0.63 -0.37
C LEU A 255 -11.07 -0.68 -1.26
N GLY A 256 -12.16 -0.01 -0.87
CA GLY A 256 -13.37 0.10 -1.66
C GLY A 256 -13.11 0.65 -3.07
N ILE A 257 -12.35 1.77 -3.16
CA ILE A 257 -11.96 2.36 -4.44
C ILE A 257 -11.13 1.40 -5.27
N SER A 258 -10.16 0.71 -4.65
CA SER A 258 -9.30 -0.25 -5.34
C SER A 258 -10.10 -1.42 -5.91
N ILE A 259 -11.00 -2.01 -5.12
CA ILE A 259 -11.86 -3.12 -5.56
C ILE A 259 -12.82 -2.68 -6.66
N TYR A 260 -13.47 -1.51 -6.51
CA TYR A 260 -14.31 -0.95 -7.56
C TYR A 260 -13.53 -0.78 -8.87
N THR A 261 -12.31 -0.25 -8.78
CA THR A 261 -11.45 -0.04 -9.94
C THR A 261 -11.03 -1.38 -10.59
N TYR A 262 -10.77 -2.43 -9.81
CA TYR A 262 -10.49 -3.76 -10.35
C TYR A 262 -11.70 -4.36 -11.09
N ILE A 263 -12.91 -4.15 -10.58
CA ILE A 263 -14.15 -4.66 -11.18
C ILE A 263 -14.49 -3.88 -12.45
N PHE A 264 -14.60 -2.55 -12.34
CA PHE A 264 -15.19 -1.70 -13.37
C PHE A 264 -14.16 -1.01 -14.28
N LYS A 265 -12.85 -1.16 -14.02
CA LYS A 265 -11.76 -0.51 -14.79
C LYS A 265 -11.86 1.02 -14.86
N CYS A 266 -12.49 1.62 -13.88
CA CYS A 266 -12.60 3.07 -13.71
C CYS A 266 -12.77 3.42 -12.22
N LEU A 267 -12.48 4.66 -11.86
CA LEU A 267 -12.71 5.16 -10.50
C LEU A 267 -14.21 5.32 -10.21
N PRO A 268 -14.67 5.11 -8.96
CA PRO A 268 -16.07 5.24 -8.58
C PRO A 268 -16.57 6.69 -8.67
N PHE A 269 -15.72 7.64 -8.30
CA PHE A 269 -16.01 9.07 -8.25
C PHE A 269 -15.19 9.78 -9.31
N MET A 270 -15.83 10.15 -10.41
CA MET A 270 -15.18 10.91 -11.48
C MET A 270 -16.13 12.03 -11.90
N PRO A 271 -15.69 13.30 -11.74
CA PRO A 271 -16.44 14.43 -12.29
C PRO A 271 -16.38 14.40 -13.82
N GLU A 272 -17.36 15.00 -14.48
CA GLU A 272 -17.35 15.15 -15.94
C GLU A 272 -16.12 15.95 -16.40
N ASN A 273 -15.82 17.03 -15.71
CA ASN A 273 -14.58 17.77 -15.87
C ASN A 273 -13.54 17.32 -14.80
N ARG A 274 -12.54 16.56 -15.22
CA ARG A 274 -11.48 16.01 -14.33
C ARG A 274 -10.69 17.08 -13.56
N GLU A 275 -10.68 18.32 -14.04
CA GLU A 275 -9.98 19.43 -13.36
C GLU A 275 -10.86 20.11 -12.30
N ASN A 276 -12.15 19.77 -12.25
CA ASN A 276 -13.09 20.39 -11.30
C ASN A 276 -13.09 19.64 -9.96
N ILE A 277 -12.21 20.07 -9.06
CA ILE A 277 -12.08 19.50 -7.71
C ILE A 277 -13.38 19.62 -6.91
N VAL A 278 -14.15 20.69 -7.10
CA VAL A 278 -15.42 20.91 -6.39
C VAL A 278 -16.45 19.84 -6.79
N GLU A 279 -16.55 19.53 -8.07
CA GLU A 279 -17.41 18.43 -8.55
C GLU A 279 -16.93 17.07 -8.02
N LEU A 280 -15.61 16.83 -7.97
CA LEU A 280 -15.07 15.61 -7.38
C LEU A 280 -15.48 15.48 -5.92
N PHE A 281 -15.28 16.52 -5.11
CA PHE A 281 -15.62 16.50 -3.68
C PHE A 281 -17.13 16.32 -3.47
N LYS A 282 -17.96 16.96 -4.33
CA LYS A 282 -19.39 16.75 -4.33
C LYS A 282 -19.75 15.30 -4.69
N ALA A 283 -19.12 14.73 -5.71
CA ALA A 283 -19.32 13.32 -6.08
C ALA A 283 -18.94 12.37 -4.93
N ILE A 284 -17.89 12.65 -4.18
CA ILE A 284 -17.47 11.86 -3.01
C ILE A 284 -18.49 11.97 -1.87
N THR A 285 -18.98 13.18 -1.56
CA THR A 285 -19.85 13.41 -0.39
C THR A 285 -21.31 13.07 -0.63
N GLU A 286 -21.81 13.25 -1.88
CA GLU A 286 -23.21 13.00 -2.24
C GLU A 286 -23.46 11.64 -2.91
N SER A 287 -22.42 10.92 -3.26
CA SER A 287 -22.38 9.88 -4.26
C SER A 287 -23.45 8.81 -4.19
N ASN A 288 -24.08 8.62 -5.34
CA ASN A 288 -24.71 7.38 -5.70
C ASN A 288 -23.73 6.58 -6.58
N PHE A 289 -23.41 5.37 -6.16
CA PHE A 289 -22.52 4.48 -6.92
C PHE A 289 -23.25 3.94 -8.14
N ASP A 290 -22.57 3.96 -9.28
CA ASP A 290 -23.07 3.29 -10.47
C ASP A 290 -22.40 1.91 -10.59
N PHE A 291 -23.18 0.88 -10.33
CA PHE A 291 -22.72 -0.52 -10.44
C PHE A 291 -22.94 -1.13 -11.83
N ASN A 292 -23.30 -0.32 -12.84
CA ASN A 292 -23.51 -0.75 -14.22
C ASN A 292 -22.51 -0.06 -15.16
N LYS A 293 -21.22 -0.17 -14.84
CA LYS A 293 -20.13 0.42 -15.64
C LYS A 293 -19.49 -0.63 -16.54
N ASN A 294 -19.14 -0.19 -17.74
CA ASN A 294 -18.34 -0.97 -18.70
C ASN A 294 -18.90 -2.37 -19.01
N GLY A 295 -20.23 -2.55 -18.93
CA GLY A 295 -20.91 -3.82 -19.21
C GLY A 295 -20.69 -4.91 -18.18
N VAL A 296 -20.11 -4.58 -17.03
CA VAL A 296 -19.91 -5.53 -15.92
C VAL A 296 -21.14 -5.55 -15.03
N THR A 297 -21.66 -6.75 -14.76
CA THR A 297 -22.72 -6.99 -13.79
C THR A 297 -22.14 -7.75 -12.60
N ILE A 298 -22.40 -7.26 -11.41
CA ILE A 298 -21.96 -7.87 -10.14
C ILE A 298 -23.16 -8.38 -9.34
N SER A 299 -22.92 -9.31 -8.42
CA SER A 299 -23.96 -9.84 -7.52
C SER A 299 -24.50 -8.78 -6.56
N GLU A 300 -25.69 -9.01 -6.01
CA GLU A 300 -26.24 -8.14 -4.96
C GLU A 300 -25.40 -8.15 -3.68
N GLU A 301 -24.76 -9.27 -3.39
CA GLU A 301 -23.85 -9.42 -2.26
C GLU A 301 -22.59 -8.56 -2.43
N MET A 302 -22.00 -8.54 -3.63
CA MET A 302 -20.87 -7.66 -3.95
C MET A 302 -21.28 -6.18 -3.85
N LYS A 303 -22.46 -5.82 -4.32
CA LYS A 303 -22.98 -4.44 -4.18
C LYS A 303 -23.10 -4.05 -2.70
N LYS A 304 -23.70 -4.92 -1.87
CA LYS A 304 -23.80 -4.69 -0.43
C LYS A 304 -22.45 -4.49 0.22
N LEU A 305 -21.47 -5.35 -0.11
CA LEU A 305 -20.11 -5.21 0.42
C LEU A 305 -19.52 -3.84 0.02
N LEU A 306 -19.54 -3.48 -1.25
CA LEU A 306 -19.03 -2.18 -1.72
C LEU A 306 -19.73 -1.01 -1.01
N MET A 307 -21.04 -1.09 -0.75
CA MET A 307 -21.76 -0.07 0.02
C MET A 307 -21.24 0.05 1.47
N HIS A 308 -20.86 -1.07 2.12
CA HIS A 308 -20.24 -1.03 3.46
C HIS A 308 -18.84 -0.43 3.44
N LEU A 309 -18.04 -0.68 2.37
CA LEU A 309 -16.73 -0.07 2.22
C LEU A 309 -16.83 1.44 1.94
N PHE A 310 -17.87 1.86 1.21
CA PHE A 310 -18.17 3.25 0.87
C PHE A 310 -19.16 3.93 1.83
N GLU A 311 -19.37 3.39 3.03
CA GLU A 311 -20.12 4.08 4.06
C GLU A 311 -19.46 5.42 4.38
N LYS A 312 -20.25 6.51 4.30
CA LYS A 312 -19.74 7.88 4.44
C LYS A 312 -19.37 8.22 5.88
N ASP A 313 -20.12 7.67 6.82
CA ASP A 313 -19.83 7.83 8.25
C ASP A 313 -18.70 6.85 8.64
N PRO A 314 -17.48 7.34 8.96
CA PRO A 314 -16.36 6.46 9.29
C PRO A 314 -16.63 5.58 10.51
N GLU A 315 -17.53 5.99 11.43
CA GLU A 315 -17.91 5.20 12.61
C GLU A 315 -18.83 4.02 12.25
N LYS A 316 -19.49 4.05 11.08
CA LYS A 316 -20.36 2.97 10.59
C LYS A 316 -19.73 2.17 9.45
N ARG A 317 -18.64 2.70 8.87
CA ARG A 317 -17.89 2.01 7.81
C ARG A 317 -17.34 0.69 8.36
N PHE A 318 -17.37 -0.36 7.55
CA PHE A 318 -16.77 -1.63 7.94
C PHE A 318 -15.31 -1.44 8.38
N THR A 319 -14.92 -2.22 9.38
CA THR A 319 -13.52 -2.40 9.75
C THR A 319 -12.90 -3.54 8.93
N ALA A 320 -11.59 -3.66 8.95
CA ALA A 320 -10.91 -4.81 8.33
C ALA A 320 -11.35 -6.14 8.98
N ASP A 321 -11.69 -6.14 10.27
CA ASP A 321 -12.22 -7.30 10.98
C ASP A 321 -13.62 -7.69 10.47
N ASP A 322 -14.51 -6.71 10.26
CA ASP A 322 -15.84 -6.97 9.68
C ASP A 322 -15.74 -7.59 8.30
N ILE A 323 -14.79 -7.14 7.47
CA ILE A 323 -14.58 -7.69 6.11
C ILE A 323 -14.09 -9.14 6.19
N VAL A 324 -13.06 -9.43 7.00
CA VAL A 324 -12.51 -10.78 7.13
C VAL A 324 -13.57 -11.75 7.64
N ASN A 325 -14.47 -11.29 8.51
CA ASN A 325 -15.54 -12.11 9.09
C ASN A 325 -16.86 -12.04 8.29
N TYR A 326 -16.90 -11.31 7.15
CA TYR A 326 -18.13 -11.15 6.38
C TYR A 326 -18.59 -12.49 5.80
N PRO A 327 -19.79 -13.01 6.16
CA PRO A 327 -20.19 -14.39 5.88
C PRO A 327 -20.15 -14.74 4.39
N TRP A 328 -20.58 -13.83 3.53
CA TRP A 328 -20.60 -14.06 2.09
C TRP A 328 -19.19 -14.25 1.49
N LEU A 329 -18.18 -13.51 1.96
CA LEU A 329 -16.80 -13.68 1.50
C LEU A 329 -16.22 -15.05 1.86
N ASN A 330 -16.70 -15.65 2.95
CA ASN A 330 -16.22 -16.93 3.47
C ASN A 330 -17.03 -18.15 2.97
N GLN A 331 -18.06 -17.94 2.14
CA GLN A 331 -18.79 -19.05 1.51
C GLN A 331 -17.94 -19.66 0.40
N ASN A 332 -17.76 -20.98 0.46
CA ASN A 332 -17.16 -21.74 -0.64
C ASN A 332 -18.27 -21.96 -1.70
N ASP A 333 -18.18 -21.27 -2.81
CA ASP A 333 -19.00 -21.51 -4.02
C ASP A 333 -18.41 -22.67 -4.82
#